data_53c30024d3edd959339f0229ab0943f6
#
_entry.id   53c30024d3edd959339f0229ab0943f6
#
_cell.length_a   1.000
_cell.length_b   1.000
_cell.length_c   1.000
_cell.angle_alpha   90.00
_cell.angle_beta   90.00
_cell.angle_gamma   90.00
#
_symmetry.space_group_name_H-M   'P 1'
#
loop_
_entity.id
_entity.type
_entity.pdbx_description
1 polymer ?
#
loop_
_entity_poly.entity_id
_entity_poly.type
_entity_poly.pdbx_seq_one_letter_code
_entity_poly.pdbx_strand_id
1 'polypeptide(L)'
;MKNRERLGSRLGFIMLSAGCAIGCGNVWKFPWMCGQNGGGSFMLLYIICLVVLGLPAMTMEFSVGRAAQASPIHMYQKLEKPGCKWGIFGIASLIGNIALMAFYTVVTGWIIYYFIKFLTGQNADFGFTQMITNPTVNVVFLLVTVVVAFAILSFNLQGGLERITKYMMLALLVLMLVLAVHSLPLPGAAEGLKFYLVPDFGKIDGSVVVGAMNQAFFTLSVGMGGMAIFGSYIEKEHSLMGESVHIIVLDTLVAVLAGIIMFPACFTYGLEVNAGPSLLFDTMATVFNNMAGGRWWGTLFFLFMVFAALSTVLGVCENILAMVRELTGLSRPKGALLCGVVIFLLALTTALGYSVLHFQPFAAGTAWLDLWDFIVSNNILPLGSLVLALFCCNSFGWGWDAFVQEANTGKGLKVQPWMKPIFRFVVPAAIAFIYIYGMATFAWN
;
A
#
# COMPACT_ATOMS: atom_id res chain seq x y z
N MET A 1 -12.19 0.30 30.76
CA MET A 1 -11.71 0.42 29.36
C MET A 1 -12.92 0.69 28.50
N LYS A 2 -12.93 1.79 27.71
CA LYS A 2 -13.99 1.98 26.73
C LYS A 2 -13.88 0.81 25.74
N ASN A 3 -15.02 0.17 25.39
CA ASN A 3 -15.05 -0.91 24.41
C ASN A 3 -14.37 -0.44 23.11
N ARG A 4 -13.44 -1.28 22.58
CA ARG A 4 -12.81 -1.05 21.28
C ARG A 4 -13.89 -0.93 20.20
N GLU A 5 -13.75 0.03 19.28
CA GLU A 5 -14.60 0.12 18.10
C GLU A 5 -14.48 -1.19 17.29
N ARG A 6 -15.57 -1.65 16.69
CA ARG A 6 -15.62 -2.90 15.93
C ARG A 6 -16.18 -2.64 14.54
N LEU A 7 -15.76 -3.44 13.57
CA LEU A 7 -16.34 -3.43 12.24
C LEU A 7 -17.71 -4.11 12.26
N GLY A 8 -18.61 -3.64 11.40
CA GLY A 8 -19.99 -4.12 11.33
C GLY A 8 -20.15 -5.41 10.54
N SER A 9 -19.17 -5.75 9.67
CA SER A 9 -19.29 -6.93 8.80
C SER A 9 -17.92 -7.49 8.40
N ARG A 10 -17.88 -8.82 8.13
CA ARG A 10 -16.71 -9.48 7.54
C ARG A 10 -16.32 -8.88 6.20
N LEU A 11 -17.31 -8.61 5.33
CA LEU A 11 -17.04 -7.96 4.04
C LEU A 11 -16.42 -6.57 4.23
N GLY A 12 -16.90 -5.81 5.23
CA GLY A 12 -16.30 -4.52 5.60
C GLY A 12 -14.84 -4.66 6.01
N PHE A 13 -14.51 -5.67 6.82
CA PHE A 13 -13.13 -5.97 7.21
C PHE A 13 -12.25 -6.31 6.00
N ILE A 14 -12.70 -7.22 5.12
CA ILE A 14 -11.93 -7.63 3.94
C ILE A 14 -11.71 -6.42 3.00
N MET A 15 -12.76 -5.65 2.71
CA MET A 15 -12.67 -4.49 1.82
C MET A 15 -11.82 -3.36 2.41
N LEU A 16 -11.88 -3.13 3.72
CA LEU A 16 -11.08 -2.12 4.39
C LEU A 16 -9.60 -2.51 4.42
N SER A 17 -9.29 -3.75 4.77
CA SER A 17 -7.91 -4.27 4.81
C SER A 17 -7.33 -4.37 3.39
N ALA A 18 -8.10 -4.89 2.44
CA ALA A 18 -7.70 -4.90 1.03
C ALA A 18 -7.52 -3.48 0.49
N GLY A 19 -8.40 -2.53 0.82
CA GLY A 19 -8.28 -1.14 0.40
C GLY A 19 -7.07 -0.40 1.00
N CYS A 20 -6.58 -0.83 2.15
CA CYS A 20 -5.32 -0.33 2.70
C CYS A 20 -4.10 -0.90 1.95
N ALA A 21 -4.15 -2.16 1.54
CA ALA A 21 -3.11 -2.82 0.75
C ALA A 21 -3.14 -2.36 -0.72
N ILE A 22 -4.32 -2.37 -1.34
CA ILE A 22 -4.55 -2.00 -2.75
C ILE A 22 -4.43 -0.48 -2.90
N GLY A 23 -3.30 -0.04 -3.40
CA GLY A 23 -3.02 1.38 -3.62
C GLY A 23 -2.18 1.62 -4.87
N CYS A 24 -1.43 2.70 -4.87
CA CYS A 24 -0.47 3.01 -5.94
C CYS A 24 0.58 1.90 -6.11
N GLY A 25 0.82 1.09 -5.09
CA GLY A 25 1.72 -0.07 -5.15
C GLY A 25 1.31 -1.10 -6.19
N ASN A 26 0.02 -1.40 -6.31
CA ASN A 26 -0.51 -2.38 -7.25
C ASN A 26 -0.70 -1.82 -8.66
N VAL A 27 -1.12 -0.56 -8.73
CA VAL A 27 -1.57 0.01 -10.00
C VAL A 27 -0.47 0.75 -10.74
N TRP A 28 0.56 1.20 -10.04
CA TRP A 28 1.68 1.94 -10.61
C TRP A 28 3.01 1.19 -10.43
N LYS A 29 3.42 0.95 -9.16
CA LYS A 29 4.74 0.38 -8.86
C LYS A 29 4.87 -1.05 -9.41
N PHE A 30 3.84 -1.87 -9.27
CA PHE A 30 3.86 -3.25 -9.75
C PHE A 30 3.98 -3.35 -11.27
N PRO A 31 3.14 -2.69 -12.12
CA PRO A 31 3.34 -2.71 -13.58
C PRO A 31 4.70 -2.17 -14.00
N TRP A 32 5.19 -1.09 -13.38
CA TRP A 32 6.53 -0.59 -13.63
C TRP A 32 7.60 -1.64 -13.33
N MET A 33 7.57 -2.25 -12.14
CA MET A 33 8.50 -3.31 -11.77
C MET A 33 8.44 -4.50 -12.73
N CYS A 34 7.24 -4.91 -13.19
CA CYS A 34 7.09 -5.91 -14.23
C CYS A 34 7.75 -5.49 -15.54
N GLY A 35 7.55 -4.25 -15.97
CA GLY A 35 8.15 -3.73 -17.19
C GLY A 35 9.67 -3.78 -17.19
N GLN A 36 10.30 -3.40 -16.08
CA GLN A 36 11.76 -3.43 -15.93
C GLN A 36 12.36 -4.81 -15.72
N ASN A 37 11.61 -5.73 -15.12
CA ASN A 37 12.13 -7.01 -14.66
C ASN A 37 11.62 -8.23 -15.47
N GLY A 38 11.35 -8.04 -16.76
CA GLY A 38 11.02 -9.16 -17.67
C GLY A 38 9.58 -9.66 -17.60
N GLY A 39 8.62 -8.79 -17.22
CA GLY A 39 7.18 -9.06 -17.33
C GLY A 39 6.71 -10.25 -16.52
N GLY A 40 6.28 -11.32 -17.22
CA GLY A 40 5.72 -12.52 -16.60
C GLY A 40 6.66 -13.26 -15.66
N SER A 41 7.97 -13.14 -15.83
CA SER A 41 8.97 -13.70 -14.92
C SER A 41 8.91 -13.03 -13.54
N PHE A 42 8.85 -11.71 -13.54
CA PHE A 42 8.70 -10.95 -12.30
C PHE A 42 7.36 -11.25 -11.62
N MET A 43 6.26 -11.28 -12.40
CA MET A 43 4.93 -11.57 -11.88
C MET A 43 4.87 -12.94 -11.20
N LEU A 44 5.48 -13.97 -11.81
CA LEU A 44 5.54 -15.32 -11.22
C LEU A 44 6.27 -15.30 -9.87
N LEU A 45 7.46 -14.69 -9.83
CA LEU A 45 8.26 -14.58 -8.61
C LEU A 45 7.52 -13.76 -7.52
N TYR A 46 6.86 -12.68 -7.92
CA TYR A 46 6.05 -11.86 -7.01
C TYR A 46 4.93 -12.69 -6.35
N ILE A 47 4.17 -13.47 -7.13
CA ILE A 47 3.12 -14.34 -6.58
C ILE A 47 3.70 -15.37 -5.61
N ILE A 48 4.84 -15.98 -5.94
CA ILE A 48 5.54 -16.92 -5.03
C ILE A 48 5.92 -16.20 -3.74
N CYS A 49 6.49 -14.99 -3.83
CA CYS A 49 6.89 -14.20 -2.67
C CYS A 49 5.69 -13.77 -1.82
N LEU A 50 4.55 -13.44 -2.43
CA LEU A 50 3.32 -13.16 -1.69
C LEU A 50 2.86 -14.35 -0.85
N VAL A 51 2.94 -15.57 -1.39
CA VAL A 51 2.52 -16.78 -0.67
C VAL A 51 3.53 -17.16 0.41
N VAL A 52 4.83 -17.10 0.12
CA VAL A 52 5.87 -17.60 1.03
C VAL A 52 6.24 -16.57 2.10
N LEU A 53 6.20 -15.27 1.79
CA LEU A 53 6.63 -14.18 2.67
C LEU A 53 5.46 -13.30 3.12
N GLY A 54 4.63 -12.86 2.17
CA GLY A 54 3.54 -11.93 2.43
C GLY A 54 2.43 -12.51 3.29
N LEU A 55 1.96 -13.74 2.97
CA LEU A 55 0.90 -14.40 3.72
C LEU A 55 1.27 -14.67 5.19
N PRO A 56 2.47 -15.19 5.51
CA PRO A 56 2.94 -15.27 6.89
C PRO A 56 2.97 -13.92 7.59
N ALA A 57 3.55 -12.91 6.97
CA ALA A 57 3.72 -11.59 7.58
C ALA A 57 2.36 -10.93 7.88
N MET A 58 1.41 -10.95 6.94
CA MET A 58 0.07 -10.43 7.14
C MET A 58 -0.70 -11.20 8.23
N THR A 59 -0.60 -12.53 8.24
CA THR A 59 -1.22 -13.37 9.28
C THR A 59 -0.70 -13.03 10.68
N MET A 60 0.62 -12.83 10.81
CA MET A 60 1.23 -12.41 12.08
C MET A 60 0.73 -11.04 12.52
N GLU A 61 0.67 -10.06 11.60
CA GLU A 61 0.26 -8.71 11.93
C GLU A 61 -1.21 -8.63 12.37
N PHE A 62 -2.12 -9.31 11.67
CA PHE A 62 -3.52 -9.44 12.13
C PHE A 62 -3.61 -10.11 13.49
N SER A 63 -2.81 -11.15 13.74
CA SER A 63 -2.85 -11.91 15.01
C SER A 63 -2.44 -11.05 16.20
N VAL A 64 -1.37 -10.26 16.06
CA VAL A 64 -0.93 -9.34 17.11
C VAL A 64 -2.01 -8.29 17.39
N GLY A 65 -2.61 -7.71 16.34
CA GLY A 65 -3.69 -6.73 16.49
C GLY A 65 -4.92 -7.31 17.18
N ARG A 66 -5.38 -8.49 16.76
CA ARG A 66 -6.57 -9.15 17.31
C ARG A 66 -6.35 -9.61 18.75
N ALA A 67 -5.19 -10.16 19.09
CA ALA A 67 -4.86 -10.57 20.44
C ALA A 67 -4.72 -9.37 21.38
N ALA A 68 -4.05 -8.30 20.95
CA ALA A 68 -3.83 -7.11 21.78
C ALA A 68 -5.09 -6.28 22.00
N GLN A 69 -6.06 -6.31 21.06
CA GLN A 69 -7.21 -5.41 21.07
C GLN A 69 -6.79 -3.95 21.31
N ALA A 70 -5.69 -3.53 20.64
CA ALA A 70 -5.06 -2.22 20.78
C ALA A 70 -4.54 -1.74 19.42
N SER A 71 -4.26 -0.43 19.31
CA SER A 71 -3.53 0.09 18.17
C SER A 71 -2.05 -0.33 18.22
N PRO A 72 -1.30 -0.20 17.11
CA PRO A 72 0.11 -0.57 17.07
C PRO A 72 0.96 0.05 18.16
N ILE A 73 0.59 1.23 18.66
CA ILE A 73 1.36 1.93 19.72
C ILE A 73 1.46 1.11 21.02
N HIS A 74 0.43 0.32 21.33
CA HIS A 74 0.38 -0.47 22.56
C HIS A 74 0.31 -1.98 22.34
N MET A 75 0.19 -2.46 21.07
CA MET A 75 0.01 -3.87 20.79
C MET A 75 1.16 -4.74 21.30
N TYR A 76 2.41 -4.31 21.06
CA TYR A 76 3.58 -5.04 21.52
C TYR A 76 3.67 -5.07 23.04
N GLN A 77 3.47 -3.90 23.68
CA GLN A 77 3.52 -3.76 25.14
C GLN A 77 2.50 -4.65 25.86
N LYS A 78 1.31 -4.85 25.26
CA LYS A 78 0.26 -5.71 25.84
C LYS A 78 0.56 -7.21 25.75
N LEU A 79 1.35 -7.61 24.77
CA LEU A 79 1.63 -9.03 24.50
C LEU A 79 3.07 -9.44 24.84
N GLU A 80 3.96 -8.49 25.13
CA GLU A 80 5.34 -8.77 25.49
C GLU A 80 5.44 -9.43 26.86
N LYS A 81 6.49 -10.21 27.05
CA LYS A 81 6.79 -10.84 28.32
C LYS A 81 7.38 -9.84 29.33
N PRO A 82 7.17 -10.05 30.62
CA PRO A 82 7.77 -9.20 31.66
C PRO A 82 9.29 -9.05 31.48
N GLY A 83 9.77 -7.80 31.53
CA GLY A 83 11.17 -7.46 31.32
C GLY A 83 11.61 -7.23 29.88
N CYS A 84 10.76 -7.46 28.88
CA CYS A 84 11.00 -7.08 27.50
C CYS A 84 10.59 -5.63 27.23
N LYS A 85 11.09 -5.05 26.12
CA LYS A 85 10.81 -3.64 25.73
C LYS A 85 10.38 -3.55 24.26
N TRP A 86 9.54 -4.49 23.82
CA TRP A 86 9.03 -4.49 22.44
C TRP A 86 8.09 -3.31 22.16
N GLY A 87 7.49 -2.73 23.19
CA GLY A 87 6.59 -1.58 23.06
C GLY A 87 7.21 -0.39 22.33
N ILE A 88 8.54 -0.26 22.26
CA ILE A 88 9.23 0.80 21.52
C ILE A 88 8.92 0.77 20.02
N PHE A 89 8.66 -0.42 19.46
CA PHE A 89 8.32 -0.58 18.04
C PHE A 89 6.94 -0.03 17.67
N GLY A 90 6.07 0.19 18.66
CA GLY A 90 4.82 0.93 18.46
C GLY A 90 5.06 2.39 18.05
N ILE A 91 6.08 3.03 18.62
CA ILE A 91 6.48 4.40 18.25
C ILE A 91 7.05 4.42 16.84
N ALA A 92 7.89 3.44 16.47
CA ALA A 92 8.40 3.30 15.11
C ALA A 92 7.26 3.14 14.09
N SER A 93 6.21 2.35 14.42
CA SER A 93 5.01 2.23 13.60
C SER A 93 4.30 3.57 13.39
N LEU A 94 4.14 4.39 14.44
CA LEU A 94 3.53 5.71 14.33
C LEU A 94 4.33 6.64 13.41
N ILE A 95 5.66 6.71 13.61
CA ILE A 95 6.56 7.52 12.79
C ILE A 95 6.50 7.08 11.32
N GLY A 96 6.53 5.76 11.07
CA GLY A 96 6.46 5.21 9.72
C GLY A 96 5.17 5.55 8.98
N ASN A 97 4.03 5.43 9.65
CA ASN A 97 2.75 5.80 9.05
C ASN A 97 2.65 7.31 8.77
N ILE A 98 3.17 8.17 9.65
CA ILE A 98 3.23 9.61 9.42
C ILE A 98 4.16 9.94 8.23
N ALA A 99 5.34 9.32 8.16
CA ALA A 99 6.28 9.49 7.05
C ALA A 99 5.69 9.02 5.72
N LEU A 100 4.94 7.90 5.71
CA LEU A 100 4.22 7.45 4.52
C LEU A 100 3.21 8.50 4.06
N MET A 101 2.43 9.06 4.97
CA MET A 101 1.44 10.08 4.62
C MET A 101 2.06 11.41 4.18
N ALA A 102 3.31 11.71 4.58
CA ALA A 102 4.00 12.93 4.14
C ALA A 102 4.24 13.00 2.63
N PHE A 103 4.30 11.88 1.92
CA PHE A 103 4.37 11.88 0.45
C PHE A 103 3.14 11.28 -0.23
N TYR A 104 2.53 10.25 0.34
CA TYR A 104 1.43 9.55 -0.32
C TYR A 104 0.17 10.41 -0.48
N THR A 105 -0.09 11.34 0.45
CA THR A 105 -1.19 12.31 0.33
C THR A 105 -0.97 13.29 -0.83
N VAL A 106 0.28 13.68 -1.11
CA VAL A 106 0.62 14.53 -2.25
C VAL A 106 0.41 13.78 -3.57
N VAL A 107 0.90 12.54 -3.67
CA VAL A 107 0.69 11.68 -4.85
C VAL A 107 -0.81 11.45 -5.09
N THR A 108 -1.60 11.23 -4.04
CA THR A 108 -3.07 11.14 -4.14
C THR A 108 -3.67 12.44 -4.69
N GLY A 109 -3.15 13.61 -4.25
CA GLY A 109 -3.54 14.90 -4.79
C GLY A 109 -3.26 15.03 -6.30
N TRP A 110 -2.11 14.54 -6.77
CA TRP A 110 -1.79 14.50 -8.20
C TRP A 110 -2.78 13.64 -9.00
N ILE A 111 -3.16 12.49 -8.47
CA ILE A 111 -4.15 11.61 -9.10
C ILE A 111 -5.52 12.30 -9.19
N ILE A 112 -5.96 13.01 -8.12
CA ILE A 112 -7.21 13.78 -8.12
C ILE A 112 -7.13 14.92 -9.15
N TYR A 113 -5.99 15.59 -9.28
CA TYR A 113 -5.79 16.64 -10.29
C TYR A 113 -5.97 16.09 -11.71
N TYR A 114 -5.31 14.96 -12.02
CA TYR A 114 -5.45 14.31 -13.32
C TYR A 114 -6.89 13.86 -13.59
N PHE A 115 -7.56 13.27 -12.61
CA PHE A 115 -8.98 12.94 -12.72
C PHE A 115 -9.83 14.15 -13.13
N ILE A 116 -9.65 15.29 -12.47
CA ILE A 116 -10.40 16.52 -12.80
C ILE A 116 -10.04 17.02 -14.19
N LYS A 117 -8.78 16.98 -14.59
CA LYS A 117 -8.35 17.41 -15.93
C LYS A 117 -8.99 16.57 -17.06
N PHE A 118 -9.00 15.26 -16.90
CA PHE A 118 -9.70 14.39 -17.86
C PHE A 118 -11.22 14.58 -17.84
N LEU A 119 -11.83 14.68 -16.67
CA LEU A 119 -13.27 14.91 -16.52
C LEU A 119 -13.71 16.20 -17.18
N THR A 120 -12.94 17.29 -17.03
CA THR A 120 -13.25 18.60 -17.62
C THR A 120 -12.84 18.74 -19.07
N GLY A 121 -12.12 17.76 -19.65
CA GLY A 121 -11.63 17.82 -21.04
C GLY A 121 -10.41 18.73 -21.23
N GLN A 122 -9.68 19.05 -20.16
CA GLN A 122 -8.44 19.84 -20.20
C GLN A 122 -7.19 18.94 -20.15
N ASN A 123 -7.29 17.73 -20.70
CA ASN A 123 -6.27 16.69 -20.59
C ASN A 123 -5.12 16.81 -21.59
N ALA A 124 -5.22 17.67 -22.61
CA ALA A 124 -4.21 17.85 -23.63
C ALA A 124 -3.17 18.95 -23.29
N ASP A 125 -3.51 19.89 -22.41
CA ASP A 125 -2.78 21.15 -22.24
C ASP A 125 -1.87 21.18 -21.00
N PHE A 126 -1.50 20.03 -20.42
CA PHE A 126 -0.63 20.00 -19.25
C PHE A 126 0.27 18.77 -19.23
N GLY A 127 1.46 18.91 -18.63
CA GLY A 127 2.41 17.82 -18.43
C GLY A 127 2.69 17.59 -16.94
N PHE A 128 3.18 16.41 -16.60
CA PHE A 128 3.51 16.04 -15.22
C PHE A 128 4.51 17.00 -14.59
N THR A 129 5.58 17.34 -15.32
CA THR A 129 6.61 18.30 -14.85
C THR A 129 6.01 19.66 -14.52
N GLN A 130 5.11 20.19 -15.37
CA GLN A 130 4.44 21.46 -15.09
C GLN A 130 3.58 21.41 -13.85
N MET A 131 2.91 20.28 -13.61
CA MET A 131 2.06 20.09 -12.43
C MET A 131 2.92 20.03 -11.15
N ILE A 132 3.98 19.20 -11.10
CA ILE A 132 4.78 19.02 -9.88
C ILE A 132 5.55 20.28 -9.48
N THR A 133 5.91 21.12 -10.45
CA THR A 133 6.59 22.40 -10.21
C THR A 133 5.65 23.55 -9.87
N ASN A 134 4.34 23.36 -9.96
CA ASN A 134 3.34 24.40 -9.61
C ASN A 134 2.96 24.31 -8.11
N PRO A 135 3.44 25.21 -7.24
CA PRO A 135 3.21 25.15 -5.81
C PRO A 135 1.73 25.25 -5.44
N THR A 136 0.97 26.10 -6.16
CA THR A 136 -0.45 26.31 -5.87
C THR A 136 -1.26 25.04 -6.12
N VAL A 137 -1.04 24.38 -7.25
CA VAL A 137 -1.73 23.11 -7.58
C VAL A 137 -1.41 22.05 -6.52
N ASN A 138 -0.13 21.88 -6.18
CA ASN A 138 0.28 20.87 -5.21
C ASN A 138 -0.31 21.11 -3.82
N VAL A 139 -0.29 22.35 -3.31
CA VAL A 139 -0.84 22.67 -1.99
C VAL A 139 -2.36 22.53 -1.96
N VAL A 140 -3.06 22.98 -3.01
CA VAL A 140 -4.54 22.88 -3.08
C VAL A 140 -4.98 21.42 -3.11
N PHE A 141 -4.37 20.59 -3.96
CA PHE A 141 -4.78 19.17 -4.06
C PHE A 141 -4.31 18.32 -2.88
N LEU A 142 -3.20 18.66 -2.24
CA LEU A 142 -2.83 18.13 -0.93
C LEU A 142 -3.90 18.47 0.12
N LEU A 143 -4.33 19.73 0.20
CA LEU A 143 -5.36 20.16 1.14
C LEU A 143 -6.67 19.41 0.89
N VAL A 144 -7.10 19.28 -0.36
CA VAL A 144 -8.30 18.51 -0.74
C VAL A 144 -8.20 17.08 -0.24
N THR A 145 -7.06 16.41 -0.49
CA THR A 145 -6.83 15.02 -0.06
C THR A 145 -6.94 14.88 1.46
N VAL A 146 -6.23 15.73 2.20
CA VAL A 146 -6.21 15.68 3.68
C VAL A 146 -7.59 16.00 4.26
N VAL A 147 -8.27 17.03 3.75
CA VAL A 147 -9.61 17.39 4.23
C VAL A 147 -10.62 16.29 3.98
N VAL A 148 -10.65 15.71 2.77
CA VAL A 148 -11.54 14.59 2.44
C VAL A 148 -11.27 13.39 3.35
N ALA A 149 -10.01 12.99 3.51
CA ALA A 149 -9.65 11.84 4.33
C ALA A 149 -10.05 12.04 5.80
N PHE A 150 -9.69 13.14 6.42
CA PHE A 150 -9.97 13.36 7.84
C PHE A 150 -11.41 13.78 8.12
N ALA A 151 -12.14 14.34 7.15
CA ALA A 151 -13.60 14.50 7.24
C ALA A 151 -14.28 13.12 7.35
N ILE A 152 -13.93 12.16 6.48
CA ILE A 152 -14.44 10.79 6.54
C ILE A 152 -14.08 10.13 7.87
N LEU A 153 -12.83 10.24 8.32
CA LEU A 153 -12.34 9.66 9.56
C LEU A 153 -12.93 10.31 10.83
N SER A 154 -13.48 11.49 10.73
CA SER A 154 -14.18 12.17 11.85
C SER A 154 -15.48 11.46 12.24
N PHE A 155 -16.08 10.72 11.32
CA PHE A 155 -17.26 9.88 11.60
C PHE A 155 -16.85 8.61 12.36
N ASN A 156 -17.84 7.85 12.85
CA ASN A 156 -17.59 6.56 13.49
C ASN A 156 -17.03 5.54 12.49
N LEU A 157 -16.37 4.48 13.01
CA LEU A 157 -15.70 3.45 12.21
C LEU A 157 -16.66 2.79 11.18
N GLN A 158 -17.85 2.37 11.61
CA GLN A 158 -18.82 1.66 10.76
C GLN A 158 -19.52 2.58 9.74
N GLY A 159 -20.01 3.74 10.18
CA GLY A 159 -20.76 4.67 9.33
C GLY A 159 -19.90 5.50 8.39
N GLY A 160 -18.64 5.76 8.77
CA GLY A 160 -17.65 6.50 7.98
C GLY A 160 -16.74 5.57 7.19
N LEU A 161 -15.64 5.17 7.82
CA LEU A 161 -14.55 4.46 7.16
C LEU A 161 -14.99 3.15 6.49
N GLU A 162 -15.63 2.22 7.22
CA GLU A 162 -16.02 0.91 6.69
C GLU A 162 -17.00 1.05 5.52
N ARG A 163 -18.03 1.87 5.69
CA ARG A 163 -19.06 2.04 4.65
C ARG A 163 -18.48 2.64 3.38
N ILE A 164 -17.71 3.71 3.49
CA ILE A 164 -17.16 4.43 2.34
C ILE A 164 -16.14 3.55 1.63
N THR A 165 -15.19 2.95 2.35
CA THR A 165 -14.15 2.10 1.75
C THR A 165 -14.76 0.88 1.06
N LYS A 166 -15.80 0.25 1.64
CA LYS A 166 -16.49 -0.87 1.01
C LYS A 166 -17.04 -0.50 -0.37
N TYR A 167 -17.75 0.61 -0.50
CA TYR A 167 -18.31 1.04 -1.79
C TYR A 167 -17.22 1.50 -2.75
N MET A 168 -16.19 2.20 -2.28
CA MET A 168 -15.03 2.58 -3.11
C MET A 168 -14.33 1.36 -3.70
N MET A 169 -14.08 0.33 -2.90
CA MET A 169 -13.43 -0.90 -3.36
C MET A 169 -14.28 -1.68 -4.36
N LEU A 170 -15.59 -1.79 -4.15
CA LEU A 170 -16.48 -2.41 -5.12
C LEU A 170 -16.50 -1.65 -6.45
N ALA A 171 -16.60 -0.32 -6.39
CA ALA A 171 -16.54 0.53 -7.57
C ALA A 171 -15.19 0.42 -8.30
N LEU A 172 -14.08 0.40 -7.55
CA LEU A 172 -12.73 0.18 -8.09
C LEU A 172 -12.65 -1.12 -8.88
N LEU A 173 -13.09 -2.24 -8.31
CA LEU A 173 -13.07 -3.54 -9.00
C LEU A 173 -13.90 -3.55 -10.29
N VAL A 174 -15.08 -2.94 -10.26
CA VAL A 174 -15.94 -2.81 -11.46
C VAL A 174 -15.25 -1.95 -12.53
N LEU A 175 -14.70 -0.79 -12.15
CA LEU A 175 -13.98 0.09 -13.07
C LEU A 175 -12.78 -0.61 -13.70
N MET A 176 -12.00 -1.35 -12.91
CA MET A 176 -10.86 -2.10 -13.44
C MET A 176 -11.27 -3.19 -14.42
N LEU A 177 -12.35 -3.92 -14.14
CA LEU A 177 -12.88 -4.91 -15.08
C LEU A 177 -13.31 -4.26 -16.41
N VAL A 178 -14.00 -3.14 -16.36
CA VAL A 178 -14.42 -2.39 -17.56
C VAL A 178 -13.20 -1.94 -18.37
N LEU A 179 -12.19 -1.37 -17.71
CA LEU A 179 -10.96 -0.92 -18.36
C LEU A 179 -10.15 -2.10 -18.93
N ALA A 180 -10.04 -3.21 -18.20
CA ALA A 180 -9.36 -4.40 -18.67
C ALA A 180 -10.02 -4.98 -19.93
N VAL A 181 -11.36 -5.11 -19.93
CA VAL A 181 -12.12 -5.55 -21.10
C VAL A 181 -11.92 -4.60 -22.28
N HIS A 182 -11.88 -3.29 -22.05
CA HIS A 182 -11.60 -2.30 -23.08
C HIS A 182 -10.19 -2.41 -23.67
N SER A 183 -9.20 -2.83 -22.88
CA SER A 183 -7.80 -2.95 -23.32
C SER A 183 -7.54 -4.19 -24.18
N LEU A 184 -8.36 -5.25 -24.08
CA LEU A 184 -8.16 -6.51 -24.79
C LEU A 184 -8.24 -6.41 -26.33
N PRO A 185 -9.12 -5.61 -26.96
CA PRO A 185 -9.19 -5.49 -28.42
C PRO A 185 -8.13 -4.53 -29.00
N LEU A 186 -7.27 -3.93 -28.22
CA LEU A 186 -6.22 -3.03 -28.73
C LEU A 186 -5.23 -3.79 -29.62
N PRO A 187 -4.69 -3.17 -30.70
CA PRO A 187 -3.80 -3.85 -31.65
C PRO A 187 -2.55 -4.48 -31.00
N GLY A 188 -1.95 -3.83 -29.99
CA GLY A 188 -0.80 -4.35 -29.25
C GLY A 188 -1.14 -5.30 -28.11
N ALA A 189 -2.43 -5.66 -27.90
CA ALA A 189 -2.86 -6.41 -26.73
C ALA A 189 -2.23 -7.81 -26.66
N ALA A 190 -2.15 -8.52 -27.77
CA ALA A 190 -1.59 -9.87 -27.80
C ALA A 190 -0.11 -9.87 -27.40
N GLU A 191 0.68 -8.93 -27.89
CA GLU A 191 2.10 -8.79 -27.58
C GLU A 191 2.31 -8.32 -26.14
N GLY A 192 1.58 -7.29 -25.70
CA GLY A 192 1.62 -6.78 -24.33
C GLY A 192 1.23 -7.83 -23.28
N LEU A 193 0.16 -8.61 -23.53
CA LEU A 193 -0.25 -9.70 -22.66
C LEU A 193 0.72 -10.87 -22.67
N LYS A 194 1.32 -11.20 -23.81
CA LYS A 194 2.38 -12.22 -23.87
C LYS A 194 3.58 -11.82 -23.02
N PHE A 195 4.05 -10.58 -23.16
CA PHE A 195 5.13 -10.05 -22.34
C PHE A 195 4.79 -10.11 -20.84
N TYR A 196 3.58 -9.73 -20.46
CA TYR A 196 3.15 -9.59 -19.07
C TYR A 196 2.85 -10.93 -18.38
N LEU A 197 2.25 -11.89 -19.10
CA LEU A 197 1.72 -13.13 -18.51
C LEU A 197 2.62 -14.35 -18.75
N VAL A 198 3.47 -14.34 -19.78
CA VAL A 198 4.29 -15.50 -20.12
C VAL A 198 5.69 -15.33 -19.52
N PRO A 199 6.10 -16.20 -18.57
CA PRO A 199 7.43 -16.14 -17.97
C PRO A 199 8.54 -16.46 -18.98
N ASP A 200 9.57 -15.64 -19.01
CA ASP A 200 10.84 -15.89 -19.67
C ASP A 200 11.91 -16.17 -18.61
N PHE A 201 12.17 -17.44 -18.34
CA PHE A 201 13.10 -17.84 -17.28
C PHE A 201 14.55 -17.37 -17.52
N GLY A 202 14.91 -17.03 -18.77
CA GLY A 202 16.22 -16.47 -19.10
C GLY A 202 16.44 -15.05 -18.57
N LYS A 203 15.37 -14.37 -18.16
CA LYS A 203 15.42 -13.01 -17.58
C LYS A 203 15.43 -12.99 -16.06
N ILE A 204 15.43 -14.15 -15.41
CA ILE A 204 15.47 -14.24 -13.95
C ILE A 204 16.92 -14.13 -13.47
N ASP A 205 17.23 -13.04 -12.81
CA ASP A 205 18.49 -12.82 -12.10
C ASP A 205 18.25 -12.46 -10.62
N GLY A 206 19.32 -12.22 -9.88
CA GLY A 206 19.24 -11.87 -8.46
C GLY A 206 18.47 -10.57 -8.21
N SER A 207 18.53 -9.59 -9.11
CA SER A 207 17.84 -8.30 -8.98
C SER A 207 16.33 -8.45 -9.15
N VAL A 208 15.91 -9.28 -10.09
CA VAL A 208 14.49 -9.61 -10.32
C VAL A 208 13.88 -10.29 -9.09
N VAL A 209 14.61 -11.25 -8.49
CA VAL A 209 14.18 -11.94 -7.26
C VAL A 209 14.01 -10.94 -6.11
N VAL A 210 15.02 -10.11 -5.85
CA VAL A 210 14.96 -9.10 -4.78
C VAL A 210 13.87 -8.08 -5.03
N GLY A 211 13.71 -7.63 -6.29
CA GLY A 211 12.62 -6.74 -6.68
C GLY A 211 11.24 -7.33 -6.39
N ALA A 212 11.02 -8.62 -6.71
CA ALA A 212 9.77 -9.33 -6.44
C ALA A 212 9.51 -9.48 -4.94
N MET A 213 10.53 -9.79 -4.16
CA MET A 213 10.45 -9.87 -2.69
C MET A 213 10.09 -8.51 -2.08
N ASN A 214 10.76 -7.44 -2.48
CA ASN A 214 10.47 -6.07 -2.04
C ASN A 214 9.02 -5.68 -2.37
N GLN A 215 8.57 -5.94 -3.60
CA GLN A 215 7.22 -5.62 -4.02
C GLN A 215 6.16 -6.39 -3.21
N ALA A 216 6.42 -7.65 -2.85
CA ALA A 216 5.51 -8.45 -2.05
C ALA A 216 5.28 -7.89 -0.63
N PHE A 217 6.30 -7.32 0.00
CA PHE A 217 6.15 -6.64 1.29
C PHE A 217 5.49 -5.27 1.15
N PHE A 218 5.90 -4.52 0.13
CA PHE A 218 5.39 -3.16 -0.10
C PHE A 218 3.88 -3.17 -0.38
N THR A 219 3.41 -4.06 -1.27
CA THR A 219 2.00 -4.10 -1.69
C THR A 219 1.06 -4.41 -0.52
N LEU A 220 1.48 -5.25 0.42
CA LEU A 220 0.65 -5.66 1.56
C LEU A 220 0.64 -4.66 2.72
N SER A 221 1.45 -3.61 2.66
CA SER A 221 1.58 -2.59 3.73
C SER A 221 1.83 -3.19 5.12
N VAL A 222 2.57 -4.32 5.18
CA VAL A 222 2.88 -5.05 6.42
C VAL A 222 4.15 -4.47 7.07
N GLY A 223 4.21 -4.50 8.40
CA GLY A 223 5.37 -4.05 9.20
C GLY A 223 5.17 -2.71 9.90
N MET A 224 4.15 -1.95 9.54
CA MET A 224 3.85 -0.66 10.19
C MET A 224 2.56 -0.68 11.02
N GLY A 225 1.99 -1.85 11.29
CA GLY A 225 0.78 -2.01 12.09
C GLY A 225 -0.52 -1.68 11.34
N GLY A 226 -0.47 -1.47 10.01
CA GLY A 226 -1.65 -1.22 9.19
C GLY A 226 -2.65 -2.37 9.24
N MET A 227 -2.17 -3.59 9.13
CA MET A 227 -3.03 -4.78 9.27
C MET A 227 -3.36 -5.08 10.73
N ALA A 228 -2.49 -4.74 11.68
CA ALA A 228 -2.76 -4.93 13.11
C ALA A 228 -3.95 -4.09 13.59
N ILE A 229 -4.08 -2.82 13.14
CA ILE A 229 -5.24 -2.00 13.55
C ILE A 229 -6.55 -2.63 13.09
N PHE A 230 -6.62 -3.15 11.86
CA PHE A 230 -7.81 -3.84 11.36
C PHE A 230 -8.04 -5.16 12.07
N GLY A 231 -6.99 -5.93 12.35
CA GLY A 231 -7.03 -7.12 13.19
C GLY A 231 -7.65 -6.83 14.57
N SER A 232 -7.37 -5.67 15.15
CA SER A 232 -7.94 -5.26 16.44
C SER A 232 -9.44 -4.94 16.40
N TYR A 233 -10.04 -4.80 15.21
CA TYR A 233 -11.45 -4.47 15.01
C TYR A 233 -12.33 -5.67 14.69
N ILE A 234 -11.74 -6.87 14.46
CA ILE A 234 -12.49 -8.06 14.11
C ILE A 234 -12.68 -9.02 15.29
N GLU A 235 -13.74 -9.82 15.18
CA GLU A 235 -14.07 -10.87 16.14
C GLU A 235 -13.36 -12.21 15.82
N LYS A 236 -13.53 -13.21 16.70
CA LYS A 236 -12.84 -14.49 16.60
C LYS A 236 -13.60 -15.58 15.81
N GLU A 237 -14.53 -15.16 14.94
CA GLU A 237 -15.34 -16.10 14.15
C GLU A 237 -14.55 -16.80 13.03
N HIS A 238 -13.55 -16.10 12.46
CA HIS A 238 -12.75 -16.57 11.35
C HIS A 238 -11.26 -16.64 11.70
N SER A 239 -10.57 -17.65 11.13
CA SER A 239 -9.12 -17.78 11.24
C SER A 239 -8.41 -16.69 10.44
N LEU A 240 -7.33 -16.13 11.00
CA LEU A 240 -6.65 -14.99 10.40
C LEU A 240 -5.86 -15.36 9.15
N MET A 241 -5.36 -16.58 9.05
CA MET A 241 -4.72 -17.05 7.83
C MET A 241 -5.73 -17.09 6.66
N GLY A 242 -6.97 -17.54 6.91
CA GLY A 242 -8.03 -17.52 5.90
C GLY A 242 -8.36 -16.10 5.44
N GLU A 243 -8.47 -15.15 6.37
CA GLU A 243 -8.72 -13.74 6.05
C GLU A 243 -7.54 -13.13 5.28
N SER A 244 -6.30 -13.42 5.64
CA SER A 244 -5.10 -12.98 4.93
C SER A 244 -5.09 -13.48 3.47
N VAL A 245 -5.49 -14.72 3.23
CA VAL A 245 -5.61 -15.27 1.85
C VAL A 245 -6.63 -14.47 1.03
N HIS A 246 -7.81 -14.15 1.59
CA HIS A 246 -8.81 -13.38 0.85
C HIS A 246 -8.29 -11.98 0.45
N ILE A 247 -7.56 -11.33 1.34
CA ILE A 247 -7.00 -10.00 1.09
C ILE A 247 -5.89 -10.08 0.04
N ILE A 248 -4.97 -11.06 0.14
CA ILE A 248 -3.90 -11.26 -0.83
C ILE A 248 -4.45 -11.61 -2.22
N VAL A 249 -5.49 -12.42 -2.30
CA VAL A 249 -6.15 -12.72 -3.59
C VAL A 249 -6.73 -11.46 -4.22
N LEU A 250 -7.39 -10.60 -3.45
CA LEU A 250 -7.91 -9.33 -3.96
C LEU A 250 -6.79 -8.38 -4.38
N ASP A 251 -5.74 -8.27 -3.59
CA ASP A 251 -4.55 -7.47 -3.86
C ASP A 251 -3.88 -7.91 -5.17
N THR A 252 -3.65 -9.22 -5.31
CA THR A 252 -3.07 -9.82 -6.52
C THR A 252 -3.97 -9.62 -7.74
N LEU A 253 -5.29 -9.80 -7.58
CA LEU A 253 -6.25 -9.57 -8.67
C LEU A 253 -6.15 -8.15 -9.21
N VAL A 254 -6.07 -7.16 -8.32
CA VAL A 254 -5.93 -5.75 -8.72
C VAL A 254 -4.59 -5.51 -9.43
N ALA A 255 -3.50 -6.05 -8.90
CA ALA A 255 -2.18 -5.94 -9.54
C ALA A 255 -2.17 -6.56 -10.95
N VAL A 256 -2.77 -7.74 -11.11
CA VAL A 256 -2.89 -8.43 -12.42
C VAL A 256 -3.76 -7.63 -13.38
N LEU A 257 -4.91 -7.14 -12.94
CA LEU A 257 -5.80 -6.31 -13.78
C LEU A 257 -5.13 -5.00 -14.19
N ALA A 258 -4.35 -4.37 -13.32
CA ALA A 258 -3.60 -3.17 -13.65
C ALA A 258 -2.64 -3.40 -14.83
N GLY A 259 -1.90 -4.51 -14.83
CA GLY A 259 -1.05 -4.88 -15.97
C GLY A 259 -1.85 -5.19 -17.23
N ILE A 260 -2.99 -5.88 -17.12
CA ILE A 260 -3.89 -6.13 -18.29
C ILE A 260 -4.42 -4.81 -18.89
N ILE A 261 -4.59 -3.76 -18.09
CA ILE A 261 -4.98 -2.44 -18.57
C ILE A 261 -3.78 -1.74 -19.25
N MET A 262 -2.61 -1.77 -18.63
CA MET A 262 -1.50 -0.91 -19.03
C MET A 262 -0.64 -1.50 -20.16
N PHE A 263 -0.27 -2.81 -20.10
CA PHE A 263 0.63 -3.39 -21.11
C PHE A 263 0.05 -3.39 -22.52
N PRO A 264 -1.21 -3.82 -22.77
CA PRO A 264 -1.82 -3.68 -24.10
C PRO A 264 -1.81 -2.26 -24.63
N ALA A 265 -2.09 -1.28 -23.77
CA ALA A 265 -2.10 0.11 -24.14
C ALA A 265 -0.68 0.63 -24.48
N CYS A 266 0.32 0.36 -23.67
CA CYS A 266 1.70 0.76 -23.92
C CYS A 266 2.24 0.13 -25.22
N PHE A 267 2.02 -1.15 -25.46
CA PHE A 267 2.46 -1.83 -26.67
C PHE A 267 1.73 -1.33 -27.93
N THR A 268 0.46 -0.94 -27.80
CA THR A 268 -0.30 -0.35 -28.92
C THR A 268 0.25 0.98 -29.38
N TYR A 269 0.69 1.81 -28.41
CA TYR A 269 1.19 3.18 -28.71
C TYR A 269 2.71 3.28 -28.72
N GLY A 270 3.45 2.15 -28.61
CA GLY A 270 4.92 2.11 -28.65
C GLY A 270 5.58 2.85 -27.49
N LEU A 271 4.95 2.87 -26.33
CA LEU A 271 5.44 3.57 -25.13
C LEU A 271 6.16 2.61 -24.19
N GLU A 272 7.26 3.06 -23.62
CA GLU A 272 8.02 2.28 -22.65
C GLU A 272 7.29 2.17 -21.30
N VAL A 273 7.35 0.99 -20.70
CA VAL A 273 6.66 0.67 -19.43
C VAL A 273 7.55 0.96 -18.20
N ASN A 274 8.75 1.48 -18.40
CA ASN A 274 9.79 1.56 -17.37
C ASN A 274 10.05 2.97 -16.82
N ALA A 275 9.13 3.89 -16.93
CA ALA A 275 9.35 5.31 -16.62
C ALA A 275 9.03 5.77 -15.17
N GLY A 276 8.94 4.88 -14.18
CA GLY A 276 8.65 5.27 -12.78
C GLY A 276 7.30 5.98 -12.61
N PRO A 277 7.20 7.07 -11.79
CA PRO A 277 5.95 7.85 -11.63
C PRO A 277 5.40 8.38 -12.95
N SER A 278 6.27 8.71 -13.90
CA SER A 278 5.87 9.19 -15.23
C SER A 278 5.10 8.13 -16.04
N LEU A 279 5.23 6.84 -15.75
CA LEU A 279 4.39 5.82 -16.36
C LEU A 279 2.90 6.12 -16.16
N LEU A 280 2.51 6.52 -14.97
CA LEU A 280 1.12 6.83 -14.66
C LEU A 280 0.70 8.18 -15.24
N PHE A 281 1.52 9.20 -15.02
CA PHE A 281 1.13 10.59 -15.27
C PHE A 281 1.46 11.08 -16.68
N ASP A 282 2.53 10.60 -17.29
CA ASP A 282 2.89 10.96 -18.68
C ASP A 282 2.47 9.87 -19.67
N THR A 283 2.90 8.61 -19.44
CA THR A 283 2.66 7.53 -20.41
C THR A 283 1.17 7.22 -20.56
N MET A 284 0.46 6.95 -19.44
CA MET A 284 -0.97 6.64 -19.52
C MET A 284 -1.80 7.85 -19.94
N ALA A 285 -1.45 9.07 -19.54
CA ALA A 285 -2.12 10.26 -20.04
C ALA A 285 -1.95 10.41 -21.56
N THR A 286 -0.74 10.14 -22.08
CA THR A 286 -0.46 10.14 -23.53
C THR A 286 -1.26 9.06 -24.27
N VAL A 287 -1.35 7.84 -23.70
CA VAL A 287 -2.21 6.77 -24.25
C VAL A 287 -3.64 7.28 -24.43
N PHE A 288 -4.23 7.83 -23.36
CA PHE A 288 -5.64 8.28 -23.43
C PHE A 288 -5.80 9.51 -24.34
N ASN A 289 -4.82 10.39 -24.43
CA ASN A 289 -4.89 11.55 -25.35
C ASN A 289 -4.88 11.12 -26.84
N ASN A 290 -4.27 9.97 -27.16
CA ASN A 290 -4.21 9.43 -28.51
C ASN A 290 -5.30 8.40 -28.83
N MET A 291 -6.09 8.01 -27.85
CA MET A 291 -7.14 6.98 -27.98
C MET A 291 -8.49 7.59 -28.36
N ALA A 292 -9.25 6.92 -29.22
CA ALA A 292 -10.64 7.30 -29.50
C ALA A 292 -11.49 7.27 -28.22
N GLY A 293 -12.15 8.39 -27.89
CA GLY A 293 -12.89 8.53 -26.63
C GLY A 293 -12.00 8.60 -25.38
N GLY A 294 -10.72 8.85 -25.54
CA GLY A 294 -9.71 8.79 -24.49
C GLY A 294 -9.97 9.70 -23.30
N ARG A 295 -10.65 10.85 -23.51
CA ARG A 295 -11.13 11.68 -22.39
C ARG A 295 -11.93 10.86 -21.37
N TRP A 296 -12.90 10.06 -21.84
CA TRP A 296 -13.75 9.28 -20.94
C TRP A 296 -13.03 8.06 -20.36
N TRP A 297 -12.21 7.37 -21.15
CA TRP A 297 -11.39 6.26 -20.67
C TRP A 297 -10.35 6.72 -19.66
N GLY A 298 -9.70 7.85 -19.91
CA GLY A 298 -8.80 8.47 -18.94
C GLY A 298 -9.51 8.93 -17.66
N THR A 299 -10.72 9.49 -17.79
CA THR A 299 -11.55 9.83 -16.62
C THR A 299 -11.83 8.60 -15.77
N LEU A 300 -12.26 7.49 -16.35
CA LEU A 300 -12.53 6.23 -15.63
C LEU A 300 -11.25 5.65 -15.02
N PHE A 301 -10.13 5.72 -15.73
CA PHE A 301 -8.83 5.27 -15.25
C PHE A 301 -8.37 6.08 -14.03
N PHE A 302 -8.36 7.41 -14.12
CA PHE A 302 -7.98 8.22 -12.98
C PHE A 302 -9.00 8.18 -11.83
N LEU A 303 -10.28 7.92 -12.10
CA LEU A 303 -11.28 7.70 -11.06
C LEU A 303 -10.99 6.45 -10.25
N PHE A 304 -10.68 5.32 -10.89
CA PHE A 304 -10.31 4.12 -10.13
C PHE A 304 -9.00 4.32 -9.36
N MET A 305 -8.04 5.07 -9.94
CA MET A 305 -6.82 5.46 -9.24
C MET A 305 -7.08 6.32 -8.00
N VAL A 306 -8.03 7.26 -8.07
CA VAL A 306 -8.48 8.04 -6.91
C VAL A 306 -9.02 7.11 -5.82
N PHE A 307 -9.83 6.12 -6.18
CA PHE A 307 -10.36 5.17 -5.20
C PHE A 307 -9.26 4.30 -4.58
N ALA A 308 -8.31 3.82 -5.36
CA ALA A 308 -7.17 3.05 -4.88
C ALA A 308 -6.29 3.88 -3.92
N ALA A 309 -5.95 5.10 -4.30
CA ALA A 309 -5.10 5.96 -3.49
C ALA A 309 -5.82 6.41 -2.20
N LEU A 310 -7.09 6.85 -2.29
CA LEU A 310 -7.86 7.28 -1.12
C LEU A 310 -8.15 6.14 -0.15
N SER A 311 -8.39 4.91 -0.60
CA SER A 311 -8.61 3.77 0.31
C SER A 311 -7.38 3.48 1.16
N THR A 312 -6.18 3.56 0.57
CA THR A 312 -4.91 3.45 1.31
C THR A 312 -4.72 4.62 2.27
N VAL A 313 -4.95 5.88 1.82
CA VAL A 313 -4.87 7.06 2.69
C VAL A 313 -5.80 6.91 3.90
N LEU A 314 -7.04 6.49 3.68
CA LEU A 314 -8.01 6.29 4.76
C LEU A 314 -7.57 5.20 5.74
N GLY A 315 -7.04 4.08 5.24
CA GLY A 315 -6.56 2.97 6.07
C GLY A 315 -5.37 3.37 6.95
N VAL A 316 -4.37 4.02 6.36
CA VAL A 316 -3.16 4.46 7.09
C VAL A 316 -3.48 5.62 8.03
N CYS A 317 -4.31 6.58 7.63
CA CYS A 317 -4.74 7.68 8.50
C CYS A 317 -5.60 7.18 9.68
N GLU A 318 -6.42 6.12 9.50
CA GLU A 318 -7.12 5.47 10.61
C GLU A 318 -6.13 4.87 11.61
N ASN A 319 -5.06 4.21 11.11
CA ASN A 319 -4.01 3.67 11.97
C ASN A 319 -3.34 4.78 12.80
N ILE A 320 -2.96 5.90 12.17
CA ILE A 320 -2.42 7.08 12.87
C ILE A 320 -3.41 7.62 13.89
N LEU A 321 -4.66 7.83 13.48
CA LEU A 321 -5.72 8.36 14.34
C LEU A 321 -5.96 7.50 15.57
N ALA A 322 -6.00 6.18 15.39
CA ALA A 322 -6.18 5.24 16.49
C ALA A 322 -5.01 5.29 17.49
N MET A 323 -3.77 5.35 16.99
CA MET A 323 -2.58 5.48 17.84
C MET A 323 -2.57 6.81 18.61
N VAL A 324 -2.84 7.92 17.92
CA VAL A 324 -2.89 9.26 18.54
C VAL A 324 -4.00 9.34 19.59
N ARG A 325 -5.18 8.77 19.31
CA ARG A 325 -6.29 8.73 20.28
C ARG A 325 -5.96 7.89 21.53
N GLU A 326 -5.25 6.79 21.36
CA GLU A 326 -4.80 5.97 22.51
C GLU A 326 -3.76 6.70 23.37
N LEU A 327 -2.86 7.48 22.76
CA LEU A 327 -1.85 8.27 23.47
C LEU A 327 -2.42 9.50 24.17
N THR A 328 -3.38 10.19 23.53
CA THR A 328 -3.83 11.52 23.99
C THR A 328 -5.19 11.50 24.69
N GLY A 329 -5.98 10.44 24.52
CA GLY A 329 -7.36 10.38 25.00
C GLY A 329 -8.36 11.28 24.26
N LEU A 330 -7.97 11.89 23.13
CA LEU A 330 -8.83 12.79 22.36
C LEU A 330 -10.05 12.07 21.76
N SER A 331 -11.14 12.81 21.62
CA SER A 331 -12.30 12.35 20.86
C SER A 331 -11.94 12.19 19.38
N ARG A 332 -12.66 11.34 18.65
CA ARG A 332 -12.37 11.02 17.24
C ARG A 332 -12.28 12.27 16.35
N PRO A 333 -13.22 13.26 16.39
CA PRO A 333 -13.11 14.47 15.57
C PRO A 333 -11.90 15.35 15.93
N LYS A 334 -11.60 15.50 17.23
CA LYS A 334 -10.43 16.29 17.67
C LYS A 334 -9.10 15.62 17.29
N GLY A 335 -9.03 14.29 17.43
CA GLY A 335 -7.86 13.52 16.98
C GLY A 335 -7.69 13.60 15.46
N ALA A 336 -8.78 13.50 14.68
CA ALA A 336 -8.76 13.64 13.23
C ALA A 336 -8.25 15.02 12.80
N LEU A 337 -8.71 16.09 13.42
CA LEU A 337 -8.22 17.45 13.15
C LEU A 337 -6.72 17.58 13.44
N LEU A 338 -6.27 17.09 14.61
CA LEU A 338 -4.85 17.12 14.97
C LEU A 338 -3.98 16.36 13.97
N CYS A 339 -4.37 15.12 13.64
CA CYS A 339 -3.64 14.29 12.67
C CYS A 339 -3.63 14.94 11.28
N GLY A 340 -4.77 15.51 10.85
CA GLY A 340 -4.87 16.20 9.56
C GLY A 340 -3.93 17.39 9.46
N VAL A 341 -3.86 18.23 10.51
CA VAL A 341 -2.94 19.37 10.54
C VAL A 341 -1.47 18.90 10.51
N VAL A 342 -1.11 17.92 11.32
CA VAL A 342 0.28 17.40 11.37
C VAL A 342 0.69 16.81 10.01
N ILE A 343 -0.17 15.98 9.41
CA ILE A 343 0.12 15.38 8.09
C ILE A 343 0.19 16.44 7.01
N PHE A 344 -0.73 17.40 6.99
CA PHE A 344 -0.70 18.51 6.03
C PHE A 344 0.61 19.29 6.09
N LEU A 345 1.04 19.68 7.30
CA LEU A 345 2.28 20.45 7.48
C LEU A 345 3.52 19.66 7.05
N LEU A 346 3.60 18.37 7.38
CA LEU A 346 4.72 17.53 6.94
C LEU A 346 4.69 17.28 5.42
N ALA A 347 3.53 17.03 4.85
CA ALA A 347 3.38 16.80 3.42
C ALA A 347 3.67 18.04 2.56
N LEU A 348 3.65 19.26 3.14
CA LEU A 348 4.12 20.48 2.45
C LEU A 348 5.58 20.35 1.98
N THR A 349 6.43 19.61 2.68
CA THR A 349 7.81 19.35 2.24
C THR A 349 7.83 18.67 0.87
N THR A 350 7.01 17.66 0.68
CA THR A 350 6.86 16.95 -0.61
C THR A 350 6.13 17.80 -1.65
N ALA A 351 5.03 18.45 -1.27
CA ALA A 351 4.22 19.26 -2.18
C ALA A 351 4.99 20.45 -2.77
N LEU A 352 5.90 21.04 -2.01
CA LEU A 352 6.73 22.16 -2.42
C LEU A 352 8.16 21.75 -2.82
N GLY A 353 8.49 20.46 -2.72
CA GLY A 353 9.84 19.94 -2.91
C GLY A 353 10.37 20.09 -4.34
N TYR A 354 9.50 20.16 -5.32
CA TYR A 354 9.86 20.39 -6.72
C TYR A 354 9.80 21.87 -7.15
N SER A 355 9.42 22.77 -6.23
CA SER A 355 9.24 24.20 -6.55
C SER A 355 9.98 25.14 -5.60
N VAL A 356 9.49 25.29 -4.38
CA VAL A 356 9.97 26.30 -3.41
C VAL A 356 10.97 25.71 -2.41
N LEU A 357 10.72 24.45 -1.98
CA LEU A 357 11.55 23.77 -0.97
C LEU A 357 12.48 22.75 -1.64
N HIS A 358 13.30 23.19 -2.57
CA HIS A 358 14.26 22.31 -3.23
C HIS A 358 15.21 21.66 -2.24
N PHE A 359 15.21 20.34 -2.23
CA PHE A 359 16.10 19.53 -1.42
C PHE A 359 16.40 18.22 -2.16
N GLN A 360 17.65 17.90 -2.31
CA GLN A 360 18.14 16.68 -2.95
C GLN A 360 18.84 15.82 -1.91
N PRO A 361 18.13 14.90 -1.28
CA PRO A 361 18.65 14.08 -0.18
C PRO A 361 19.72 13.07 -0.62
N PHE A 362 19.69 12.68 -1.89
CA PHE A 362 20.56 11.66 -2.47
C PHE A 362 21.21 12.17 -3.75
N ALA A 363 21.11 11.42 -4.87
CA ALA A 363 21.62 11.83 -6.18
C ALA A 363 20.88 13.05 -6.75
N ALA A 364 21.48 13.67 -7.78
CA ALA A 364 20.86 14.75 -8.53
C ALA A 364 19.50 14.33 -9.12
N GLY A 365 18.48 15.17 -8.98
CA GLY A 365 17.11 14.90 -9.42
C GLY A 365 16.21 14.29 -8.37
N THR A 366 16.74 13.88 -7.20
CA THR A 366 15.91 13.44 -6.06
C THR A 366 15.26 14.60 -5.34
N ALA A 367 14.17 14.33 -4.59
CA ALA A 367 13.40 15.33 -3.87
C ALA A 367 12.97 14.82 -2.48
N TRP A 368 12.19 15.61 -1.75
CA TRP A 368 11.60 15.21 -0.47
C TRP A 368 10.80 13.91 -0.55
N LEU A 369 10.12 13.67 -1.68
CA LEU A 369 9.39 12.42 -1.91
C LEU A 369 10.31 11.20 -1.77
N ASP A 370 11.50 11.27 -2.38
CA ASP A 370 12.47 10.17 -2.36
C ASP A 370 13.02 9.91 -0.96
N LEU A 371 13.19 10.97 -0.15
CA LEU A 371 13.59 10.83 1.26
C LEU A 371 12.51 10.12 2.08
N TRP A 372 11.25 10.55 1.96
CA TRP A 372 10.16 9.93 2.69
C TRP A 372 9.93 8.49 2.26
N ASP A 373 9.97 8.20 0.95
CA ASP A 373 9.86 6.84 0.43
C ASP A 373 11.03 5.97 0.91
N PHE A 374 12.26 6.47 0.91
CA PHE A 374 13.42 5.76 1.43
C PHE A 374 13.25 5.39 2.92
N ILE A 375 12.81 6.34 3.75
CA ILE A 375 12.57 6.09 5.18
C ILE A 375 11.54 4.98 5.36
N VAL A 376 10.46 5.00 4.59
CA VAL A 376 9.35 4.03 4.71
C VAL A 376 9.69 2.72 4.04
N SER A 377 9.95 2.74 2.73
CA SER A 377 10.04 1.53 1.91
C SER A 377 11.33 0.75 2.12
N ASN A 378 12.45 1.47 2.31
CA ASN A 378 13.76 0.84 2.49
C ASN A 378 14.10 0.54 3.95
N ASN A 379 13.44 1.20 4.92
CA ASN A 379 13.79 1.01 6.34
C ASN A 379 12.61 0.51 7.17
N ILE A 380 11.54 1.29 7.31
CA ILE A 380 10.50 1.02 8.33
C ILE A 380 9.68 -0.23 7.97
N LEU A 381 9.28 -0.41 6.72
CA LEU A 381 8.52 -1.60 6.28
C LEU A 381 9.31 -2.90 6.49
N PRO A 382 10.55 -3.06 5.97
CA PRO A 382 11.28 -4.29 6.17
C PRO A 382 11.68 -4.51 7.64
N LEU A 383 12.18 -3.51 8.34
CA LEU A 383 12.56 -3.65 9.75
C LEU A 383 11.35 -3.93 10.65
N GLY A 384 10.21 -3.28 10.41
CA GLY A 384 8.97 -3.54 11.15
C GLY A 384 8.45 -4.96 10.90
N SER A 385 8.51 -5.46 9.66
CA SER A 385 8.15 -6.83 9.33
C SER A 385 9.10 -7.86 9.98
N LEU A 386 10.40 -7.55 10.03
CA LEU A 386 11.39 -8.38 10.73
C LEU A 386 11.10 -8.44 12.24
N VAL A 387 10.87 -7.29 12.86
CA VAL A 387 10.49 -7.19 14.27
C VAL A 387 9.23 -7.99 14.56
N LEU A 388 8.20 -7.87 13.73
CA LEU A 388 6.96 -8.61 13.86
C LEU A 388 7.18 -10.13 13.79
N ALA A 389 7.97 -10.60 12.83
CA ALA A 389 8.28 -12.02 12.68
C ALA A 389 9.08 -12.56 13.89
N LEU A 390 10.06 -11.80 14.37
CA LEU A 390 10.82 -12.16 15.57
C LEU A 390 9.93 -12.17 16.81
N PHE A 391 9.03 -11.21 16.95
CA PHE A 391 8.10 -11.12 18.07
C PHE A 391 7.12 -12.28 18.13
N CYS A 392 6.52 -12.65 16.99
CA CYS A 392 5.53 -13.74 16.93
C CYS A 392 6.16 -15.13 17.04
N CYS A 393 7.39 -15.32 16.55
CA CYS A 393 7.95 -16.67 16.39
C CYS A 393 8.96 -17.09 17.47
N ASN A 394 9.47 -16.16 18.28
CA ASN A 394 10.52 -16.44 19.24
C ASN A 394 10.05 -16.37 20.69
N SER A 395 10.74 -17.12 21.55
CA SER A 395 10.41 -17.23 22.98
C SER A 395 10.65 -15.95 23.79
N PHE A 396 11.45 -15.02 23.27
CA PHE A 396 11.70 -13.70 23.89
C PHE A 396 10.68 -12.63 23.45
N GLY A 397 9.79 -12.93 22.51
CA GLY A 397 8.63 -12.13 22.14
C GLY A 397 7.33 -12.71 22.69
N TRP A 398 6.24 -12.58 21.91
CA TRP A 398 4.95 -13.18 22.22
C TRP A 398 5.01 -14.71 22.15
N GLY A 399 5.67 -15.25 21.15
CA GLY A 399 5.98 -16.65 20.98
C GLY A 399 5.05 -17.40 20.02
N TRP A 400 5.61 -18.47 19.42
CA TRP A 400 4.95 -19.24 18.37
C TRP A 400 3.60 -19.82 18.78
N ASP A 401 3.53 -20.44 19.98
CA ASP A 401 2.32 -21.15 20.40
C ASP A 401 1.15 -20.20 20.65
N ALA A 402 1.42 -19.04 21.28
CA ALA A 402 0.42 -17.99 21.49
C ALA A 402 -0.04 -17.39 20.15
N PHE A 403 0.90 -17.13 19.22
CA PHE A 403 0.59 -16.67 17.88
C PHE A 403 -0.32 -17.66 17.13
N VAL A 404 0.05 -18.94 17.08
CA VAL A 404 -0.73 -19.96 16.35
C VAL A 404 -2.11 -20.18 16.99
N GLN A 405 -2.19 -20.18 18.31
CA GLN A 405 -3.49 -20.26 19.00
C GLN A 405 -4.42 -19.13 18.56
N GLU A 406 -3.93 -17.89 18.53
CA GLU A 406 -4.73 -16.74 18.08
C GLU A 406 -5.05 -16.83 16.58
N ALA A 407 -4.06 -17.07 15.73
CA ALA A 407 -4.23 -17.13 14.27
C ALA A 407 -5.27 -18.19 13.87
N ASN A 408 -5.27 -19.33 14.55
CA ASN A 408 -6.12 -20.47 14.26
C ASN A 408 -7.50 -20.42 14.95
N THR A 409 -7.77 -19.40 15.76
CA THR A 409 -9.07 -19.21 16.38
C THR A 409 -10.11 -18.86 15.33
N GLY A 410 -11.25 -19.55 15.33
CA GLY A 410 -12.35 -19.39 14.39
C GLY A 410 -12.32 -20.41 13.22
N LYS A 411 -13.23 -20.20 12.24
CA LYS A 411 -13.41 -21.09 11.09
C LYS A 411 -12.51 -20.62 9.91
N GLY A 412 -12.03 -21.55 9.12
CA GLY A 412 -11.26 -21.28 7.88
C GLY A 412 -9.89 -21.93 7.85
N LEU A 413 -9.02 -21.46 6.95
CA LEU A 413 -7.65 -21.97 6.79
C LEU A 413 -6.83 -21.68 8.04
N LYS A 414 -6.05 -22.67 8.47
CA LYS A 414 -5.27 -22.62 9.71
C LYS A 414 -3.77 -22.74 9.42
N VAL A 415 -2.98 -22.07 10.23
CA VAL A 415 -1.53 -22.24 10.27
C VAL A 415 -1.21 -23.67 10.68
N GLN A 416 -0.52 -24.41 9.81
CA GLN A 416 -0.17 -25.82 10.04
C GLN A 416 1.20 -25.95 10.70
N PRO A 417 1.45 -27.02 11.47
CA PRO A 417 2.72 -27.23 12.16
C PRO A 417 3.97 -27.20 11.23
N TRP A 418 3.84 -27.72 10.01
CA TRP A 418 4.92 -27.74 9.03
C TRP A 418 5.33 -26.33 8.53
N MET A 419 4.47 -25.34 8.71
CA MET A 419 4.76 -23.94 8.34
C MET A 419 5.70 -23.25 9.34
N LYS A 420 5.88 -23.79 10.54
CA LYS A 420 6.72 -23.20 11.60
C LYS A 420 8.11 -22.78 11.13
N PRO A 421 8.89 -23.62 10.39
CA PRO A 421 10.19 -23.19 9.91
C PRO A 421 10.13 -22.04 8.90
N ILE A 422 9.06 -21.95 8.09
CA ILE A 422 8.88 -20.83 7.15
C ILE A 422 8.73 -19.53 7.92
N PHE A 423 7.78 -19.45 8.86
CA PHE A 423 7.52 -18.26 9.66
C PHE A 423 8.72 -17.86 10.53
N ARG A 424 9.42 -18.86 11.11
CA ARG A 424 10.47 -18.62 12.11
C ARG A 424 11.84 -18.32 11.50
N PHE A 425 12.15 -18.89 10.34
CA PHE A 425 13.47 -18.78 9.73
C PHE A 425 13.45 -18.19 8.33
N VAL A 426 12.58 -18.69 7.43
CA VAL A 426 12.60 -18.25 6.02
C VAL A 426 12.16 -16.79 5.92
N VAL A 427 11.04 -16.41 6.55
CA VAL A 427 10.52 -15.05 6.50
C VAL A 427 11.51 -14.04 7.11
N PRO A 428 12.03 -14.20 8.35
CA PRO A 428 13.00 -13.26 8.89
C PRO A 428 14.30 -13.19 8.10
N ALA A 429 14.82 -14.34 7.61
CA ALA A 429 16.05 -14.39 6.82
C ALA A 429 15.88 -13.67 5.48
N ALA A 430 14.75 -13.89 4.80
CA ALA A 430 14.42 -13.21 3.55
C ALA A 430 14.32 -11.69 3.75
N ILE A 431 13.63 -11.24 4.80
CA ILE A 431 13.49 -9.80 5.11
C ILE A 431 14.85 -9.18 5.43
N ALA A 432 15.67 -9.86 6.26
CA ALA A 432 17.01 -9.38 6.58
C ALA A 432 17.90 -9.31 5.33
N PHE A 433 17.82 -10.29 4.44
CA PHE A 433 18.54 -10.30 3.17
C PHE A 433 18.11 -9.12 2.27
N ILE A 434 16.80 -8.91 2.09
CA ILE A 434 16.26 -7.80 1.29
C ILE A 434 16.73 -6.45 1.86
N TYR A 435 16.67 -6.29 3.18
CA TYR A 435 17.09 -5.06 3.83
C TYR A 435 18.58 -4.78 3.63
N ILE A 436 19.45 -5.77 3.89
CA ILE A 436 20.90 -5.63 3.73
C ILE A 436 21.25 -5.37 2.26
N TYR A 437 20.68 -6.15 1.34
CA TYR A 437 20.91 -5.98 -0.09
C TYR A 437 20.44 -4.61 -0.58
N GLY A 438 19.22 -4.19 -0.19
CA GLY A 438 18.66 -2.89 -0.55
C GLY A 438 19.53 -1.72 -0.06
N MET A 439 20.07 -1.81 1.17
CA MET A 439 20.99 -0.79 1.71
C MET A 439 22.36 -0.81 1.03
N ALA A 440 22.87 -1.99 0.66
CA ALA A 440 24.17 -2.14 0.00
C ALA A 440 24.15 -1.66 -1.46
N THR A 441 23.00 -1.77 -2.13
CA THR A 441 22.82 -1.39 -3.54
C THR A 441 22.17 -0.01 -3.73
N PHE A 442 21.81 0.65 -2.65
CA PHE A 442 21.20 1.99 -2.70
C PHE A 442 22.21 3.02 -3.22
N ALA A 443 21.78 3.80 -4.22
CA ALA A 443 22.59 4.88 -4.76
C ALA A 443 22.57 6.10 -3.82
N TRP A 444 23.59 6.23 -3.01
CA TRP A 444 23.73 7.34 -2.04
C TRP A 444 24.13 8.66 -2.67
N ASN A 445 24.73 8.63 -3.89
CA ASN A 445 25.20 9.80 -4.64
C ASN A 445 24.91 9.67 -6.14
#